data_1ce46b0bbefda8f6ad5e8209df2a02bc
#
_entry.id   1ce46b0bbefda8f6ad5e8209df2a02bc
#
_cell.length_a   1.000
_cell.length_b   1.000
_cell.length_c   1.000
_cell.angle_alpha   90.00
_cell.angle_beta   90.00
_cell.angle_gamma   90.00
#
_symmetry.space_group_name_H-M   'P 1'
#
loop_
_entity.id
_entity.type
_entity.pdbx_description
1 polymer ?
#
loop_
_entity_poly.entity_id
_entity_poly.type
_entity_poly.pdbx_seq_one_letter_code
_entity_poly.pdbx_strand_id
1 'polypeptide(L)'
;MNKKIMIGLAVIVALFSTALGIGVYAFDNSEGTKIQTAEVATIKTIDAKQILKSENIITKLGTSPVDKAIAKTYEIKKVEEKKLAEKRAKKIAAAKKAKAKAAKIRSQYKDLGTFNATAYCGCAACCGSAGGHTASGTTPTAGRTIATDPSVIPLGSKVMIDGHEYIAEDTGGAIGGKRVDIFFSSHSAALQFGRRSVEVSIKK
;
A
#
# COMPACT_ATOMS: atom_id res chain seq x y z
N MET A 1 -5.36 -31.74 -21.06
CA MET A 1 -4.25 -31.26 -20.23
C MET A 1 -3.87 -32.35 -19.25
N ASN A 2 -2.62 -32.85 -19.29
CA ASN A 2 -2.22 -34.11 -18.67
C ASN A 2 -2.05 -33.94 -17.14
N LYS A 3 -2.74 -34.74 -16.33
CA LYS A 3 -2.68 -34.72 -14.84
C LYS A 3 -1.25 -34.79 -14.27
N LYS A 4 -0.32 -35.39 -15.00
CA LYS A 4 1.11 -35.46 -14.60
C LYS A 4 1.83 -34.11 -14.63
N ILE A 5 1.40 -33.17 -15.45
CA ILE A 5 2.00 -31.83 -15.54
C ILE A 5 1.55 -30.94 -14.36
N MET A 6 0.31 -31.11 -13.86
CA MET A 6 -0.18 -30.37 -12.70
C MET A 6 0.49 -30.78 -11.38
N ILE A 7 0.87 -32.05 -11.21
CA ILE A 7 1.58 -32.52 -10.00
C ILE A 7 2.99 -31.91 -9.95
N GLY A 8 3.66 -31.80 -11.12
CA GLY A 8 4.99 -31.17 -11.20
C GLY A 8 5.00 -29.69 -10.85
N LEU A 9 3.95 -28.95 -11.22
CA LEU A 9 3.84 -27.50 -10.89
C LEU A 9 3.56 -27.26 -9.41
N ALA A 10 2.75 -28.11 -8.76
CA ALA A 10 2.44 -28.02 -7.34
C ALA A 10 3.67 -28.27 -6.46
N VAL A 11 4.54 -29.20 -6.84
CA VAL A 11 5.78 -29.50 -6.09
C VAL A 11 6.81 -28.37 -6.22
N ILE A 12 6.91 -27.72 -7.38
CA ILE A 12 7.84 -26.58 -7.59
C ILE A 12 7.41 -25.36 -6.77
N VAL A 13 6.11 -25.09 -6.66
CA VAL A 13 5.60 -23.97 -5.83
C VAL A 13 5.81 -24.25 -4.33
N ALA A 14 5.67 -25.48 -3.87
CA ALA A 14 5.91 -25.85 -2.46
C ALA A 14 7.39 -25.72 -2.06
N LEU A 15 8.34 -26.03 -2.95
CA LEU A 15 9.77 -25.90 -2.66
C LEU A 15 10.27 -24.45 -2.62
N PHE A 16 9.61 -23.52 -3.31
CA PHE A 16 9.96 -22.09 -3.26
C PHE A 16 9.36 -21.35 -2.03
N SER A 17 8.30 -21.90 -1.44
CA SER A 17 7.61 -21.28 -0.28
C SER A 17 8.36 -21.49 1.04
N THR A 18 9.10 -22.58 1.19
CA THR A 18 9.81 -22.92 2.44
C THR A 18 11.08 -22.09 2.68
N ALA A 19 11.65 -21.50 1.62
CA ALA A 19 12.86 -20.66 1.75
C ALA A 19 12.59 -19.25 2.28
N LEU A 20 11.33 -18.81 2.34
CA LEU A 20 10.96 -17.42 2.70
C LEU A 20 10.15 -17.29 4.00
N GLY A 21 9.88 -18.37 4.73
CA GLY A 21 9.19 -18.30 6.03
C GLY A 21 7.77 -17.71 5.99
N ILE A 22 7.11 -17.68 4.82
CA ILE A 22 5.75 -17.18 4.65
C ILE A 22 4.83 -18.39 4.57
N GLY A 23 4.09 -18.64 5.66
CA GLY A 23 3.04 -19.66 5.67
C GLY A 23 1.93 -19.30 4.69
N VAL A 24 1.80 -20.03 3.60
CA VAL A 24 0.64 -19.98 2.72
C VAL A 24 -0.35 -21.02 3.22
N TYR A 25 -1.46 -20.58 3.77
CA TYR A 25 -2.59 -21.44 4.10
C TYR A 25 -3.34 -21.73 2.79
N ALA A 26 -3.24 -22.96 2.30
CA ALA A 26 -4.12 -23.46 1.24
C ALA A 26 -5.45 -23.85 1.89
N PHE A 27 -6.53 -23.17 1.51
CA PHE A 27 -7.90 -23.60 1.82
C PHE A 27 -8.30 -24.66 0.80
N ASP A 28 -8.45 -25.89 1.24
CA ASP A 28 -9.09 -26.94 0.44
C ASP A 28 -10.50 -27.17 0.96
N ASN A 29 -11.48 -26.97 0.08
CA ASN A 29 -12.90 -27.10 0.35
C ASN A 29 -13.41 -28.40 -0.28
N SER A 30 -12.96 -29.55 0.24
CA SER A 30 -13.60 -30.84 -0.07
C SER A 30 -13.33 -31.86 1.03
N GLU A 31 -14.43 -32.26 1.65
CA GLU A 31 -14.74 -33.47 2.41
C GLU A 31 -13.58 -34.33 2.98
N GLY A 32 -13.44 -34.28 4.27
CA GLY A 32 -13.30 -35.44 5.16
C GLY A 32 -12.23 -36.47 4.83
N THR A 33 -10.95 -36.11 4.79
CA THR A 33 -9.90 -37.12 4.94
C THR A 33 -8.98 -36.71 6.09
N LYS A 34 -9.01 -37.50 7.18
CA LYS A 34 -8.02 -37.41 8.25
C LYS A 34 -6.63 -37.58 7.66
N ILE A 35 -5.92 -36.49 7.46
CA ILE A 35 -4.50 -36.52 7.19
C ILE A 35 -3.85 -36.86 8.54
N GLN A 36 -3.40 -38.10 8.67
CA GLN A 36 -2.42 -38.46 9.70
C GLN A 36 -1.25 -37.50 9.53
N THR A 37 -0.91 -36.80 10.59
CA THR A 37 0.30 -36.00 10.71
C THR A 37 1.50 -36.90 10.48
N ALA A 38 1.88 -37.06 9.20
CA ALA A 38 3.19 -37.57 8.87
C ALA A 38 4.18 -36.59 9.49
N GLU A 39 5.06 -37.09 10.31
CA GLU A 39 6.17 -36.37 10.93
C GLU A 39 6.77 -35.38 9.94
N VAL A 40 6.61 -34.10 10.24
CA VAL A 40 7.44 -33.06 9.64
C VAL A 40 8.85 -33.39 10.09
N ALA A 41 9.56 -34.15 9.22
CA ALA A 41 10.96 -34.42 9.43
C ALA A 41 11.61 -33.07 9.68
N THR A 42 12.06 -32.88 10.88
CA THR A 42 12.80 -31.74 11.39
C THR A 42 13.86 -31.41 10.34
N ILE A 43 13.62 -30.40 9.53
CA ILE A 43 14.69 -29.77 8.75
C ILE A 43 15.59 -29.21 9.83
N LYS A 44 16.61 -29.98 10.20
CA LYS A 44 17.67 -29.54 11.09
C LYS A 44 18.16 -28.24 10.47
N THR A 45 17.91 -27.13 11.15
CA THR A 45 18.59 -25.88 10.89
C THR A 45 20.06 -26.23 10.73
N ILE A 46 20.57 -26.07 9.51
CA ILE A 46 21.98 -26.27 9.23
C ILE A 46 22.69 -25.26 10.12
N ASP A 47 23.33 -25.75 11.16
CA ASP A 47 24.00 -24.94 12.16
C ASP A 47 25.03 -24.06 11.43
N ALA A 48 25.12 -22.78 11.78
CA ALA A 48 26.10 -21.85 11.24
C ALA A 48 27.54 -22.42 11.28
N LYS A 49 27.81 -23.32 12.25
CA LYS A 49 29.07 -24.09 12.31
C LYS A 49 29.23 -25.10 11.16
N GLN A 50 28.14 -25.64 10.60
CA GLN A 50 28.22 -26.50 9.42
C GLN A 50 28.48 -25.70 8.15
N ILE A 51 27.96 -24.47 8.06
CA ILE A 51 28.25 -23.55 6.96
C ILE A 51 29.72 -23.12 7.00
N LEU A 52 30.24 -22.79 8.18
CA LEU A 52 31.66 -22.48 8.36
C LEU A 52 32.59 -23.67 8.04
N LYS A 53 32.14 -24.93 8.27
CA LYS A 53 32.86 -26.12 7.82
C LYS A 53 32.85 -26.28 6.30
N SER A 54 31.77 -25.89 5.63
CA SER A 54 31.70 -25.90 4.16
C SER A 54 32.59 -24.84 3.51
N GLU A 55 32.77 -23.69 4.13
CA GLU A 55 33.74 -22.66 3.69
C GLU A 55 35.19 -23.17 3.73
N ASN A 56 35.52 -23.98 4.74
CA ASN A 56 36.82 -24.65 4.82
C ASN A 56 37.03 -25.78 3.80
N ILE A 57 35.97 -26.36 3.26
CA ILE A 57 36.02 -27.35 2.19
C ILE A 57 36.29 -26.66 0.84
N ILE A 58 35.73 -25.50 0.61
CA ILE A 58 35.92 -24.71 -0.62
C ILE A 58 37.40 -24.25 -0.76
N THR A 59 38.07 -23.93 0.35
CA THR A 59 39.48 -23.58 0.33
C THR A 59 40.43 -24.75 0.11
N LYS A 60 39.95 -26.01 0.21
CA LYS A 60 40.70 -27.24 -0.03
C LYS A 60 40.43 -27.91 -1.39
N LEU A 61 39.44 -27.42 -2.14
CA LEU A 61 39.17 -27.89 -3.49
C LEU A 61 40.26 -27.38 -4.44
N GLY A 62 40.85 -28.30 -5.18
CA GLY A 62 42.01 -28.02 -6.00
C GLY A 62 41.78 -27.04 -7.16
N THR A 63 42.83 -26.72 -7.88
CA THR A 63 42.93 -25.68 -8.90
C THR A 63 42.21 -26.01 -10.24
N SER A 64 41.21 -26.88 -10.23
CA SER A 64 40.45 -27.28 -11.41
C SER A 64 39.66 -26.08 -11.97
N PRO A 65 39.51 -25.94 -13.30
CA PRO A 65 38.71 -24.89 -13.90
C PRO A 65 37.24 -24.85 -13.40
N VAL A 66 36.71 -26.03 -13.04
CA VAL A 66 35.35 -26.18 -12.51
C VAL A 66 35.23 -25.60 -11.12
N ASP A 67 36.22 -25.80 -10.25
CA ASP A 67 36.23 -25.27 -8.87
C ASP A 67 36.29 -23.73 -8.86
N LYS A 68 37.06 -23.15 -9.77
CA LYS A 68 37.13 -21.71 -9.96
C LYS A 68 35.78 -21.12 -10.46
N ALA A 69 35.06 -21.83 -11.33
CA ALA A 69 33.75 -21.43 -11.80
C ALA A 69 32.71 -21.47 -10.68
N ILE A 70 32.73 -22.50 -9.85
CA ILE A 70 31.83 -22.64 -8.68
C ILE A 70 32.11 -21.52 -7.66
N ALA A 71 33.35 -21.25 -7.33
CA ALA A 71 33.72 -20.17 -6.41
C ALA A 71 33.25 -18.81 -6.95
N LYS A 72 33.42 -18.54 -8.25
CA LYS A 72 32.97 -17.30 -8.88
C LYS A 72 31.44 -17.14 -8.82
N THR A 73 30.69 -18.21 -9.05
CA THR A 73 29.23 -18.17 -8.96
C THR A 73 28.73 -17.94 -7.53
N TYR A 74 29.41 -18.49 -6.55
CA TYR A 74 29.13 -18.28 -5.13
C TYR A 74 29.32 -16.82 -4.74
N GLU A 75 30.46 -16.22 -5.11
CA GLU A 75 30.72 -14.80 -4.84
C GLU A 75 29.70 -13.86 -5.54
N ILE A 76 29.29 -14.17 -6.77
CA ILE A 76 28.26 -13.40 -7.47
C ILE A 76 26.94 -13.47 -6.69
N LYS A 77 26.50 -14.65 -6.26
CA LYS A 77 25.27 -14.80 -5.46
C LYS A 77 25.34 -14.02 -4.15
N LYS A 78 26.45 -14.10 -3.43
CA LYS A 78 26.67 -13.36 -2.18
C LYS A 78 26.57 -11.86 -2.37
N VAL A 79 27.13 -11.32 -3.45
CA VAL A 79 27.02 -9.91 -3.80
C VAL A 79 25.59 -9.51 -4.16
N GLU A 80 24.87 -10.34 -4.91
CA GLU A 80 23.49 -10.10 -5.27
C GLU A 80 22.57 -10.12 -4.04
N GLU A 81 22.74 -11.11 -3.16
CA GLU A 81 22.00 -11.18 -1.89
C GLU A 81 22.23 -9.95 -1.02
N LYS A 82 23.49 -9.50 -0.90
CA LYS A 82 23.84 -8.28 -0.17
C LYS A 82 23.15 -7.05 -0.77
N LYS A 83 23.21 -6.88 -2.10
CA LYS A 83 22.54 -5.77 -2.80
C LYS A 83 21.01 -5.81 -2.60
N LEU A 84 20.43 -7.01 -2.65
CA LEU A 84 18.99 -7.19 -2.43
C LEU A 84 18.60 -6.87 -0.98
N ALA A 85 19.40 -7.31 0.00
CA ALA A 85 19.19 -6.99 1.41
C ALA A 85 19.28 -5.48 1.68
N GLU A 86 20.28 -4.80 1.11
CA GLU A 86 20.42 -3.34 1.21
C GLU A 86 19.21 -2.61 0.58
N LYS A 87 18.76 -3.06 -0.59
CA LYS A 87 17.58 -2.49 -1.25
C LYS A 87 16.31 -2.68 -0.42
N ARG A 88 16.13 -3.86 0.19
CA ARG A 88 15.02 -4.13 1.12
C ARG A 88 15.10 -3.27 2.36
N ALA A 89 16.26 -3.15 2.98
CA ALA A 89 16.49 -2.31 4.16
C ALA A 89 16.16 -0.83 3.88
N LYS A 90 16.61 -0.29 2.75
CA LYS A 90 16.28 1.09 2.31
C LYS A 90 14.78 1.28 2.13
N LYS A 91 14.09 0.30 1.51
CA LYS A 91 12.63 0.36 1.31
C LYS A 91 11.88 0.33 2.64
N ILE A 92 12.30 -0.52 3.58
CA ILE A 92 11.70 -0.61 4.93
C ILE A 92 11.92 0.69 5.70
N ALA A 93 13.13 1.24 5.66
CA ALA A 93 13.45 2.51 6.32
C ALA A 93 12.63 3.68 5.76
N ALA A 94 12.48 3.76 4.43
CA ALA A 94 11.65 4.76 3.77
C ALA A 94 10.17 4.62 4.17
N ALA A 95 9.63 3.40 4.18
CA ALA A 95 8.26 3.12 4.60
C ALA A 95 8.04 3.49 6.09
N LYS A 96 8.98 3.18 6.97
CA LYS A 96 8.93 3.55 8.39
C LYS A 96 8.92 5.07 8.58
N LYS A 97 9.78 5.79 7.84
CA LYS A 97 9.82 7.25 7.85
C LYS A 97 8.52 7.88 7.34
N ALA A 98 7.97 7.35 6.24
CA ALA A 98 6.68 7.80 5.69
C ALA A 98 5.53 7.57 6.68
N LYS A 99 5.47 6.39 7.32
CA LYS A 99 4.46 6.07 8.35
C LYS A 99 4.56 6.99 9.57
N ALA A 100 5.77 7.29 10.05
CA ALA A 100 5.99 8.23 11.16
C ALA A 100 5.55 9.65 10.79
N LYS A 101 5.86 10.11 9.55
CA LYS A 101 5.40 11.42 9.05
C LYS A 101 3.87 11.47 8.97
N ALA A 102 3.22 10.44 8.44
CA ALA A 102 1.76 10.36 8.37
C ALA A 102 1.11 10.36 9.76
N ALA A 103 1.67 9.63 10.72
CA ALA A 103 1.20 9.65 12.10
C ALA A 103 1.31 11.04 12.75
N LYS A 104 2.43 11.75 12.52
CA LYS A 104 2.61 13.14 13.01
C LYS A 104 1.61 14.10 12.37
N ILE A 105 1.33 13.95 11.08
CA ILE A 105 0.30 14.77 10.40
C ILE A 105 -1.07 14.44 11.02
N ARG A 106 -1.44 13.17 11.13
CA ARG A 106 -2.74 12.75 11.68
C ARG A 106 -2.97 13.26 13.11
N SER A 107 -1.94 13.36 13.95
CA SER A 107 -2.07 13.90 15.30
C SER A 107 -2.48 15.38 15.36
N GLN A 108 -2.27 16.13 14.27
CA GLN A 108 -2.66 17.54 14.13
C GLN A 108 -4.13 17.72 13.74
N TYR A 109 -4.81 16.62 13.39
CA TYR A 109 -6.20 16.65 12.96
C TYR A 109 -7.10 15.99 14.00
N LYS A 110 -8.33 16.53 14.12
CA LYS A 110 -9.43 15.95 14.88
C LYS A 110 -10.30 15.18 13.90
N ASP A 111 -10.56 13.93 14.20
CA ASP A 111 -11.46 13.09 13.40
C ASP A 111 -12.92 13.55 13.57
N LEU A 112 -13.62 13.74 12.46
CA LEU A 112 -15.05 14.04 12.39
C LEU A 112 -15.89 12.83 11.97
N GLY A 113 -15.22 11.73 11.60
CA GLY A 113 -15.83 10.49 11.12
C GLY A 113 -16.18 10.53 9.64
N THR A 114 -17.13 9.68 9.25
CA THR A 114 -17.51 9.47 7.85
C THR A 114 -18.48 10.54 7.35
N PHE A 115 -18.20 11.07 6.17
CA PHE A 115 -19.02 12.05 5.45
C PHE A 115 -19.43 11.50 4.08
N ASN A 116 -20.49 12.05 3.52
CA ASN A 116 -20.89 11.80 2.13
C ASN A 116 -20.22 12.86 1.24
N ALA A 117 -19.26 12.44 0.42
CA ALA A 117 -18.58 13.32 -0.53
C ALA A 117 -19.26 13.26 -1.89
N THR A 118 -19.47 14.43 -2.47
CA THR A 118 -19.90 14.67 -3.86
C THR A 118 -18.84 15.51 -4.57
N ALA A 119 -19.04 15.82 -5.83
CA ALA A 119 -18.12 16.64 -6.61
C ALA A 119 -18.85 17.63 -7.49
N TYR A 120 -18.29 18.82 -7.64
CA TYR A 120 -18.78 19.88 -8.49
C TYR A 120 -17.68 20.52 -9.33
N CYS A 121 -18.03 21.30 -10.30
CA CYS A 121 -17.11 22.11 -11.12
C CYS A 121 -17.75 23.49 -11.39
N GLY A 122 -16.97 24.45 -11.89
CA GLY A 122 -17.41 25.81 -12.16
C GLY A 122 -18.28 25.97 -13.41
N CYS A 123 -18.99 24.93 -13.88
CA CYS A 123 -19.89 25.04 -15.03
C CYS A 123 -21.31 25.41 -14.59
N ALA A 124 -22.12 25.94 -15.51
CA ALA A 124 -23.49 26.35 -15.24
C ALA A 124 -24.37 25.19 -14.72
N ALA A 125 -24.13 23.94 -15.17
CA ALA A 125 -24.87 22.77 -14.71
C ALA A 125 -24.64 22.44 -13.23
N CYS A 126 -23.44 22.72 -12.71
CA CYS A 126 -23.10 22.47 -11.30
C CYS A 126 -23.42 23.69 -10.39
N CYS A 127 -23.17 24.90 -10.89
CA CYS A 127 -23.22 26.12 -10.07
C CYS A 127 -24.38 27.06 -10.44
N GLY A 128 -25.26 26.71 -11.39
CA GLY A 128 -26.33 27.56 -11.89
C GLY A 128 -25.85 28.70 -12.80
N SER A 129 -24.59 29.12 -12.69
CA SER A 129 -23.91 30.10 -13.56
C SER A 129 -22.48 29.62 -13.83
N ALA A 130 -21.95 29.95 -15.01
CA ALA A 130 -20.57 29.61 -15.32
C ALA A 130 -19.62 30.62 -14.67
N GLY A 131 -18.62 30.11 -13.96
CA GLY A 131 -17.61 30.90 -13.27
C GLY A 131 -18.19 31.61 -12.04
N GLY A 132 -17.53 31.53 -10.93
CA GLY A 132 -17.96 32.15 -9.69
C GLY A 132 -16.86 32.16 -8.67
N HIS A 133 -17.05 32.95 -7.64
CA HIS A 133 -16.25 32.88 -6.43
C HIS A 133 -16.91 31.95 -5.44
N THR A 134 -16.12 31.34 -4.58
CA THR A 134 -16.58 30.56 -3.43
C THR A 134 -17.25 31.46 -2.41
N ALA A 135 -17.95 30.89 -1.44
CA ALA A 135 -18.55 31.63 -0.33
C ALA A 135 -17.52 32.45 0.48
N SER A 136 -16.24 32.04 0.48
CA SER A 136 -15.13 32.81 1.08
C SER A 136 -14.54 33.87 0.15
N GLY A 137 -15.09 34.10 -1.06
CA GLY A 137 -14.62 35.08 -2.02
C GLY A 137 -13.41 34.67 -2.85
N THR A 138 -12.91 33.44 -2.72
CA THR A 138 -11.78 32.91 -3.49
C THR A 138 -12.24 32.30 -4.81
N THR A 139 -11.32 32.13 -5.76
CA THR A 139 -11.58 31.34 -6.96
C THR A 139 -11.43 29.86 -6.63
N PRO A 140 -12.45 29.02 -6.90
CA PRO A 140 -12.37 27.59 -6.59
C PRO A 140 -11.25 26.92 -7.36
N THR A 141 -10.49 26.08 -6.70
CA THR A 141 -9.30 25.42 -7.25
C THR A 141 -9.36 23.92 -7.00
N ALA A 142 -9.19 23.12 -8.07
CA ALA A 142 -9.18 21.67 -7.95
C ALA A 142 -8.03 21.18 -7.06
N GLY A 143 -8.33 20.18 -6.21
CA GLY A 143 -7.39 19.68 -5.22
C GLY A 143 -7.21 20.56 -3.98
N ARG A 144 -7.92 21.68 -3.87
CA ARG A 144 -7.88 22.61 -2.73
C ARG A 144 -9.26 22.90 -2.17
N THR A 145 -10.19 23.29 -2.99
CA THR A 145 -11.48 23.85 -2.56
C THR A 145 -12.51 22.76 -2.33
N ILE A 146 -13.18 22.84 -1.18
CA ILE A 146 -14.39 22.08 -0.89
C ILE A 146 -15.49 22.98 -0.37
N ALA A 147 -16.74 22.61 -0.68
CA ALA A 147 -17.91 23.17 -0.04
C ALA A 147 -18.30 22.32 1.18
N THR A 148 -18.70 22.99 2.25
CA THR A 148 -19.03 22.38 3.55
C THR A 148 -20.25 23.05 4.16
N ASP A 149 -20.82 22.41 5.18
CA ASP A 149 -21.73 23.06 6.13
C ASP A 149 -20.89 23.83 7.17
N PRO A 150 -20.95 25.18 7.22
CA PRO A 150 -20.15 25.96 8.15
C PRO A 150 -20.45 25.69 9.63
N SER A 151 -21.62 25.14 9.95
CA SER A 151 -21.96 24.72 11.32
C SER A 151 -21.20 23.48 11.78
N VAL A 152 -20.69 22.68 10.84
CA VAL A 152 -19.92 21.46 11.11
C VAL A 152 -18.43 21.66 10.82
N ILE A 153 -18.12 22.28 9.68
CA ILE A 153 -16.77 22.60 9.23
C ILE A 153 -16.74 24.08 8.82
N PRO A 154 -16.27 24.98 9.69
CA PRO A 154 -16.23 26.41 9.41
C PRO A 154 -15.39 26.74 8.17
N LEU A 155 -15.80 27.79 7.44
CA LEU A 155 -15.00 28.28 6.30
C LEU A 155 -13.59 28.68 6.74
N GLY A 156 -12.61 28.45 5.85
CA GLY A 156 -11.18 28.62 6.12
C GLY A 156 -10.52 27.43 6.80
N SER A 157 -11.29 26.45 7.28
CA SER A 157 -10.74 25.26 7.93
C SER A 157 -9.94 24.40 6.95
N LYS A 158 -8.80 23.86 7.41
CA LYS A 158 -8.06 22.82 6.72
C LYS A 158 -8.63 21.46 7.05
N VAL A 159 -9.00 20.72 6.02
CA VAL A 159 -9.73 19.45 6.11
C VAL A 159 -8.95 18.37 5.40
N MET A 160 -8.73 17.26 6.08
CA MET A 160 -8.11 16.06 5.51
C MET A 160 -9.23 15.11 5.07
N ILE A 161 -9.25 14.75 3.81
CA ILE A 161 -10.18 13.78 3.21
C ILE A 161 -9.33 12.72 2.50
N ASP A 162 -9.44 11.46 2.92
CA ASP A 162 -8.70 10.32 2.34
C ASP A 162 -7.19 10.59 2.17
N GLY A 163 -6.59 11.32 3.13
CA GLY A 163 -5.14 11.62 3.12
C GLY A 163 -4.72 12.83 2.29
N HIS A 164 -5.67 13.56 1.70
CA HIS A 164 -5.43 14.82 0.98
C HIS A 164 -5.97 16.01 1.76
N GLU A 165 -5.20 17.11 1.88
CA GLU A 165 -5.61 18.34 2.58
C GLU A 165 -6.36 19.26 1.62
N TYR A 166 -7.56 19.67 2.03
CA TYR A 166 -8.42 20.64 1.36
C TYR A 166 -8.64 21.86 2.27
N ILE A 167 -9.23 22.90 1.71
CA ILE A 167 -9.69 24.07 2.45
C ILE A 167 -11.21 24.22 2.25
N ALA A 168 -11.94 24.38 3.33
CA ALA A 168 -13.36 24.71 3.31
C ALA A 168 -13.53 26.18 2.87
N GLU A 169 -13.75 26.41 1.60
CA GLU A 169 -13.86 27.75 1.02
C GLU A 169 -15.26 28.07 0.50
N ASP A 170 -16.08 27.03 0.36
CA ASP A 170 -17.38 27.18 -0.29
C ASP A 170 -18.53 26.60 0.55
N THR A 171 -19.73 26.94 0.15
CA THR A 171 -20.98 26.41 0.70
C THR A 171 -21.94 26.07 -0.44
N GLY A 172 -22.96 25.26 -0.15
CA GLY A 172 -24.00 24.96 -1.12
C GLY A 172 -25.33 24.69 -0.43
N GLY A 173 -26.43 25.09 -1.03
CA GLY A 173 -27.77 24.88 -0.44
C GLY A 173 -28.13 23.42 -0.18
N ALA A 174 -27.47 22.49 -0.89
CA ALA A 174 -27.63 21.04 -0.68
C ALA A 174 -26.51 20.44 0.20
N ILE A 175 -25.54 21.23 0.66
CA ILE A 175 -24.40 20.78 1.44
C ILE A 175 -24.66 21.08 2.92
N GLY A 176 -25.23 20.09 3.61
CA GLY A 176 -25.59 20.21 5.03
C GLY A 176 -25.12 19.03 5.85
N GLY A 177 -24.82 19.25 7.14
CA GLY A 177 -24.40 18.24 8.08
C GLY A 177 -23.11 17.53 7.66
N LYS A 178 -23.13 16.20 7.65
CA LYS A 178 -21.99 15.35 7.24
C LYS A 178 -21.91 15.15 5.72
N ARG A 179 -21.95 16.26 4.97
CA ARG A 179 -21.72 16.27 3.52
C ARG A 179 -20.61 17.25 3.17
N VAL A 180 -19.78 16.87 2.21
CA VAL A 180 -18.77 17.73 1.59
C VAL A 180 -18.88 17.64 0.08
N ASP A 181 -18.55 18.72 -0.64
CA ASP A 181 -18.56 18.76 -2.09
C ASP A 181 -17.21 19.24 -2.59
N ILE A 182 -16.53 18.40 -3.36
CA ILE A 182 -15.13 18.62 -3.76
C ILE A 182 -15.10 19.26 -5.13
N PHE A 183 -14.38 20.37 -5.26
CA PHE A 183 -14.22 21.07 -6.53
C PHE A 183 -13.28 20.32 -7.47
N PHE A 184 -13.73 20.14 -8.71
CA PHE A 184 -12.97 19.61 -9.84
C PHE A 184 -12.89 20.60 -10.97
N SER A 185 -11.81 20.57 -11.76
CA SER A 185 -11.59 21.49 -12.89
C SER A 185 -12.50 21.23 -14.09
N SER A 186 -13.14 20.07 -14.18
CA SER A 186 -14.03 19.71 -15.29
C SER A 186 -15.28 18.96 -14.83
N HIS A 187 -16.35 19.12 -15.59
CA HIS A 187 -17.62 18.41 -15.34
C HIS A 187 -17.48 16.89 -15.43
N SER A 188 -16.71 16.41 -16.41
CA SER A 188 -16.46 14.97 -16.55
C SER A 188 -15.73 14.38 -15.35
N ALA A 189 -14.73 15.10 -14.80
CA ALA A 189 -14.02 14.64 -13.61
C ALA A 189 -14.93 14.64 -12.37
N ALA A 190 -15.82 15.62 -12.22
CA ALA A 190 -16.79 15.64 -11.14
C ALA A 190 -17.80 14.47 -11.25
N LEU A 191 -18.28 14.18 -12.45
CA LEU A 191 -19.16 13.02 -12.70
C LEU A 191 -18.45 11.68 -12.42
N GLN A 192 -17.17 11.56 -12.82
CA GLN A 192 -16.36 10.37 -12.57
C GLN A 192 -16.10 10.16 -11.07
N PHE A 193 -15.93 11.22 -10.30
CA PHE A 193 -15.81 11.14 -8.84
C PHE A 193 -17.11 10.60 -8.23
N GLY A 194 -18.26 11.11 -8.68
CA GLY A 194 -19.59 10.69 -8.24
C GLY A 194 -19.84 10.99 -6.77
N ARG A 195 -20.51 10.03 -6.09
CA ARG A 195 -20.81 10.10 -4.66
C ARG A 195 -20.17 8.93 -3.94
N ARG A 196 -19.49 9.22 -2.82
CA ARG A 196 -18.82 8.19 -2.00
C ARG A 196 -18.74 8.58 -0.54
N SER A 197 -18.59 7.59 0.34
CA SER A 197 -18.26 7.81 1.75
C SER A 197 -16.77 8.04 1.91
N VAL A 198 -16.37 9.05 2.68
CA VAL A 198 -14.99 9.43 2.92
C VAL A 198 -14.77 9.72 4.41
N GLU A 199 -13.56 9.44 4.90
CA GLU A 199 -13.16 9.83 6.26
C GLU A 199 -12.70 11.29 6.26
N VAL A 200 -13.26 12.08 7.18
CA VAL A 200 -13.01 13.51 7.26
C VAL A 200 -12.39 13.87 8.62
N SER A 201 -11.30 14.62 8.59
CA SER A 201 -10.67 15.15 9.78
C SER A 201 -10.37 16.63 9.59
N ILE A 202 -10.56 17.45 10.63
CA ILE A 202 -10.28 18.89 10.61
C ILE A 202 -8.99 19.19 11.37
N LYS A 203 -8.19 20.11 10.87
CA LYS A 203 -6.97 20.57 11.54
C LYS A 203 -7.34 21.29 12.85
N LYS A 204 -6.63 20.93 13.92
CA LYS A 204 -6.80 21.52 15.27
C LYS A 204 -6.33 22.96 15.30
#